data_63390e4cbf73710461ba6adb74fc99ff
#
_entry.id   63390e4cbf73710461ba6adb74fc99ff
#
_cell.length_a   1.000
_cell.length_b   1.000
_cell.length_c   1.000
_cell.angle_alpha   90.00
_cell.angle_beta   90.00
_cell.angle_gamma   90.00
#
_symmetry.space_group_name_H-M   'P 1'
#
loop_
_entity.id
_entity.type
_entity.pdbx_description
1 polymer ?
#
loop_
_entity_poly.entity_id
_entity_poly.type
_entity_poly.pdbx_seq_one_letter_code
_entity_poly.pdbx_strand_id
1 'polypeptide(L)'
;MNTRKFERRGLIITETLMVLLAVLWAVPIYYLIVTTLKSPAEATASPLALPSTINLQNYIDAWQKMEFPRAFANTLFITAMSVFLIVLFGSMAGYALARTSSKLGGRLFLFFLAGLVVPFQMNIVSLYKIVKALHLMNSPFAVILVDVAVNMPQAVFLFREFVHSTVPVELEEAAEIDGC
;
A
#
# COMPACT_ATOMS: atom_id res chain seq x y z
N MET A 1 43.81 -17.22 -14.95
CA MET A 1 42.79 -18.24 -15.28
C MET A 1 41.95 -18.69 -14.05
N ASN A 2 42.30 -18.28 -12.82
CA ASN A 2 41.59 -18.71 -11.58
C ASN A 2 40.44 -17.79 -11.13
N THR A 3 40.41 -16.54 -11.50
CA THR A 3 39.39 -15.56 -11.09
C THR A 3 37.98 -15.92 -11.58
N ARG A 4 37.82 -16.28 -12.84
CA ARG A 4 36.53 -16.71 -13.41
C ARG A 4 35.94 -17.97 -12.78
N LYS A 5 36.77 -18.89 -12.28
CA LYS A 5 36.29 -20.09 -11.55
C LYS A 5 35.84 -19.75 -10.14
N PHE A 6 36.45 -18.76 -9.50
CA PHE A 6 36.08 -18.30 -8.17
C PHE A 6 34.77 -17.51 -8.20
N GLU A 7 34.63 -16.64 -9.18
CA GLU A 7 33.39 -15.88 -9.43
C GLU A 7 32.20 -16.81 -9.74
N ARG A 8 32.39 -17.81 -10.60
CA ARG A 8 31.35 -18.81 -10.89
C ARG A 8 30.93 -19.63 -9.65
N ARG A 9 31.87 -20.01 -8.78
CA ARG A 9 31.53 -20.71 -7.53
C ARG A 9 30.75 -19.80 -6.58
N GLY A 10 31.12 -18.54 -6.44
CA GLY A 10 30.38 -17.57 -5.67
C GLY A 10 28.95 -17.40 -6.17
N LEU A 11 28.76 -17.23 -7.48
CA LEU A 11 27.44 -17.14 -8.11
C LEU A 11 26.57 -18.38 -7.84
N ILE A 12 27.11 -19.58 -8.02
CA ILE A 12 26.36 -20.83 -7.77
C ILE A 12 25.93 -20.94 -6.30
N ILE A 13 26.81 -20.59 -5.35
CA ILE A 13 26.47 -20.61 -3.92
C ILE A 13 25.33 -19.59 -3.64
N THR A 14 25.43 -18.37 -4.17
CA THR A 14 24.42 -17.35 -4.00
C THR A 14 23.08 -17.77 -4.61
N GLU A 15 23.11 -18.29 -5.84
CA GLU A 15 21.89 -18.79 -6.51
C GLU A 15 21.26 -19.95 -5.73
N THR A 16 22.06 -20.89 -5.25
CA THR A 16 21.55 -22.01 -4.44
C THR A 16 20.90 -21.51 -3.15
N LEU A 17 21.54 -20.55 -2.47
CA LEU A 17 20.99 -19.95 -1.25
C LEU A 17 19.69 -19.22 -1.53
N MET A 18 19.63 -18.45 -2.62
CA MET A 18 18.41 -17.73 -3.03
C MET A 18 17.26 -18.69 -3.35
N VAL A 19 17.55 -19.82 -4.05
CA VAL A 19 16.54 -20.85 -4.34
C VAL A 19 16.03 -21.49 -3.05
N LEU A 20 16.94 -21.84 -2.12
CA LEU A 20 16.55 -22.41 -0.82
C LEU A 20 15.67 -21.45 -0.02
N LEU A 21 16.03 -20.17 0.01
CA LEU A 21 15.20 -19.13 0.64
C LEU A 21 13.85 -19.00 -0.04
N ALA A 22 13.80 -18.99 -1.38
CA ALA A 22 12.55 -18.89 -2.12
C ALA A 22 11.63 -20.09 -1.83
N VAL A 23 12.18 -21.32 -1.78
CA VAL A 23 11.41 -22.52 -1.40
C VAL A 23 10.89 -22.38 0.03
N LEU A 24 11.72 -21.94 0.97
CA LEU A 24 11.29 -21.73 2.37
C LEU A 24 10.16 -20.73 2.47
N TRP A 25 10.23 -19.63 1.73
CA TRP A 25 9.17 -18.63 1.66
C TRP A 25 7.90 -19.10 0.94
N ALA A 26 8.02 -20.07 0.04
CA ALA A 26 6.89 -20.67 -0.65
C ALA A 26 6.09 -21.65 0.24
N VAL A 27 6.71 -22.24 1.27
CA VAL A 27 6.06 -23.21 2.17
C VAL A 27 4.76 -22.70 2.80
N PRO A 28 4.68 -21.50 3.40
CA PRO A 28 3.43 -20.99 3.96
C PRO A 28 2.33 -20.82 2.91
N ILE A 29 2.69 -20.39 1.70
CA ILE A 29 1.75 -20.23 0.58
C ILE A 29 1.22 -21.59 0.13
N TYR A 30 2.12 -22.56 -0.04
CA TYR A 30 1.77 -23.95 -0.35
C TYR A 30 0.81 -24.51 0.71
N TYR A 31 1.15 -24.37 1.99
CA TYR A 31 0.34 -24.83 3.11
C TYR A 31 -1.07 -24.19 3.07
N LEU A 32 -1.16 -22.89 2.85
CA LEU A 32 -2.44 -22.19 2.74
C LEU A 32 -3.30 -22.78 1.62
N ILE A 33 -2.75 -22.88 0.40
CA ILE A 33 -3.47 -23.39 -0.77
C ILE A 33 -3.95 -24.83 -0.53
N VAL A 34 -3.07 -25.68 -0.05
CA VAL A 34 -3.37 -27.11 0.14
C VAL A 34 -4.43 -27.33 1.22
N THR A 35 -4.33 -26.59 2.35
CA THR A 35 -5.31 -26.71 3.45
C THR A 35 -6.69 -26.16 3.10
N THR A 36 -6.76 -25.09 2.31
CA THR A 36 -8.05 -24.52 1.90
C THR A 36 -8.85 -25.45 0.98
N LEU A 37 -8.17 -26.37 0.28
CA LEU A 37 -8.77 -27.35 -0.62
C LEU A 37 -9.14 -28.68 0.06
N LYS A 38 -8.92 -28.82 1.37
CA LYS A 38 -9.20 -30.03 2.15
C LYS A 38 -10.43 -29.90 3.02
N SER A 39 -10.98 -31.04 3.41
CA SER A 39 -11.92 -31.08 4.52
C SER A 39 -11.23 -30.74 5.86
N PRO A 40 -11.92 -30.22 6.87
CA PRO A 40 -11.31 -29.90 8.18
C PRO A 40 -10.61 -31.10 8.83
N ALA A 41 -11.15 -32.29 8.69
CA ALA A 41 -10.57 -33.53 9.22
C ALA A 41 -9.24 -33.90 8.51
N GLU A 42 -9.20 -33.79 7.19
CA GLU A 42 -7.99 -34.05 6.40
C GLU A 42 -6.92 -32.98 6.63
N ALA A 43 -7.31 -31.71 6.77
CA ALA A 43 -6.39 -30.60 7.05
C ALA A 43 -5.67 -30.77 8.40
N THR A 44 -6.33 -31.32 9.41
CA THR A 44 -5.72 -31.63 10.70
C THR A 44 -4.88 -32.91 10.71
N ALA A 45 -5.32 -33.94 9.97
CA ALA A 45 -4.62 -35.21 9.95
C ALA A 45 -3.31 -35.19 9.12
N SER A 46 -3.30 -34.45 8.01
CA SER A 46 -2.17 -34.42 7.08
C SER A 46 -1.97 -33.02 6.47
N PRO A 47 -1.44 -32.04 7.24
CA PRO A 47 -1.43 -30.63 6.85
C PRO A 47 -0.67 -30.34 5.54
N LEU A 48 0.44 -31.02 5.30
CA LEU A 48 1.33 -30.75 4.16
C LEU A 48 1.10 -31.69 2.96
N ALA A 49 0.31 -32.76 3.11
CA ALA A 49 0.02 -33.65 1.99
C ALA A 49 -0.89 -32.95 0.96
N LEU A 50 -0.88 -33.40 -0.27
CA LEU A 50 -1.85 -32.93 -1.27
C LEU A 50 -3.27 -33.42 -0.88
N PRO A 51 -4.34 -32.68 -1.24
CA PRO A 51 -5.70 -33.09 -0.95
C PRO A 51 -6.04 -34.41 -1.67
N SER A 52 -6.67 -35.34 -0.97
CA SER A 52 -7.17 -36.59 -1.57
C SER A 52 -8.33 -36.32 -2.53
N THR A 53 -9.17 -35.33 -2.18
CA THR A 53 -10.24 -34.81 -3.03
C THR A 53 -10.28 -33.28 -2.89
N ILE A 54 -10.47 -32.58 -4.01
CA ILE A 54 -10.60 -31.14 -3.99
C ILE A 54 -11.95 -30.76 -3.38
N ASN A 55 -11.90 -30.07 -2.25
CA ASN A 55 -13.09 -29.61 -1.53
C ASN A 55 -13.16 -28.08 -1.57
N LEU A 56 -14.13 -27.51 -2.27
CA LEU A 56 -14.35 -26.07 -2.37
C LEU A 56 -15.31 -25.51 -1.32
N GLN A 57 -15.80 -26.37 -0.39
CA GLN A 57 -16.77 -25.95 0.61
C GLN A 57 -16.24 -24.82 1.50
N ASN A 58 -14.94 -24.84 1.82
CA ASN A 58 -14.32 -23.76 2.61
C ASN A 58 -14.45 -22.38 1.93
N TYR A 59 -14.37 -22.34 0.60
CA TYR A 59 -14.53 -21.08 -0.17
C TYR A 59 -16.00 -20.64 -0.21
N ILE A 60 -16.93 -21.58 -0.37
CA ILE A 60 -18.37 -21.31 -0.36
C ILE A 60 -18.78 -20.77 1.02
N ASP A 61 -18.34 -21.44 2.08
CA ASP A 61 -18.61 -21.03 3.46
C ASP A 61 -18.02 -19.66 3.78
N ALA A 62 -16.77 -19.41 3.35
CA ALA A 62 -16.14 -18.11 3.53
C ALA A 62 -16.89 -17.00 2.78
N TRP A 63 -17.28 -17.26 1.52
CA TRP A 63 -18.05 -16.31 0.72
C TRP A 63 -19.34 -15.89 1.41
N GLN A 64 -20.08 -16.87 1.95
CA GLN A 64 -21.37 -16.63 2.62
C GLN A 64 -21.16 -15.95 3.99
N LYS A 65 -20.27 -16.49 4.84
CA LYS A 65 -20.05 -16.00 6.21
C LYS A 65 -19.48 -14.59 6.25
N MET A 66 -18.64 -14.23 5.27
CA MET A 66 -18.05 -12.90 5.17
C MET A 66 -18.95 -11.89 4.47
N GLU A 67 -20.11 -12.30 3.96
CA GLU A 67 -20.91 -11.46 3.05
C GLU A 67 -20.01 -10.83 1.97
N PHE A 68 -19.19 -11.67 1.32
CA PHE A 68 -18.08 -11.23 0.48
C PHE A 68 -18.44 -10.10 -0.53
N PRO A 69 -19.59 -10.15 -1.25
CA PRO A 69 -19.97 -9.10 -2.19
C PRO A 69 -20.07 -7.72 -1.52
N ARG A 70 -20.64 -7.68 -0.31
CA ARG A 70 -20.77 -6.45 0.47
C ARG A 70 -19.43 -5.95 0.99
N ALA A 71 -18.62 -6.86 1.55
CA ALA A 71 -17.27 -6.53 2.03
C ALA A 71 -16.40 -6.02 0.88
N PHE A 72 -16.45 -6.67 -0.28
CA PHE A 72 -15.73 -6.26 -1.48
C PHE A 72 -16.18 -4.89 -1.99
N ALA A 73 -17.49 -4.66 -2.11
CA ALA A 73 -18.02 -3.37 -2.56
C ALA A 73 -17.63 -2.23 -1.60
N ASN A 74 -17.69 -2.46 -0.28
CA ASN A 74 -17.25 -1.49 0.71
C ASN A 74 -15.75 -1.17 0.56
N THR A 75 -14.91 -2.19 0.43
CA THR A 75 -13.47 -2.02 0.26
C THR A 75 -13.16 -1.28 -1.03
N LEU A 76 -13.81 -1.65 -2.13
CA LEU A 76 -13.64 -0.98 -3.42
C LEU A 76 -14.03 0.51 -3.35
N PHE A 77 -15.17 0.81 -2.72
CA PHE A 77 -15.63 2.18 -2.51
C PHE A 77 -14.63 3.00 -1.67
N ILE A 78 -14.21 2.46 -0.52
CA ILE A 78 -13.26 3.12 0.37
C ILE A 78 -11.95 3.38 -0.37
N THR A 79 -11.39 2.36 -1.03
CA THR A 79 -10.11 2.49 -1.73
C THR A 79 -10.20 3.49 -2.88
N ALA A 80 -11.22 3.39 -3.73
CA ALA A 80 -11.39 4.28 -4.87
C ALA A 80 -11.52 5.74 -4.41
N MET A 81 -12.33 6.00 -3.38
CA MET A 81 -12.54 7.34 -2.86
C MET A 81 -11.28 7.88 -2.15
N SER A 82 -10.63 7.07 -1.33
CA SER A 82 -9.37 7.47 -0.66
C SER A 82 -8.30 7.82 -1.69
N VAL A 83 -8.05 6.96 -2.67
CA VAL A 83 -7.05 7.19 -3.72
C VAL A 83 -7.38 8.44 -4.53
N PHE A 84 -8.64 8.60 -4.93
CA PHE A 84 -9.08 9.80 -5.65
C PHE A 84 -8.77 11.09 -4.87
N LEU A 85 -9.14 11.14 -3.59
CA LEU A 85 -8.91 12.32 -2.74
C LEU A 85 -7.42 12.55 -2.46
N ILE A 86 -6.65 11.49 -2.23
CA ILE A 86 -5.19 11.57 -2.00
C ILE A 86 -4.50 12.12 -3.25
N VAL A 87 -4.84 11.61 -4.44
CA VAL A 87 -4.27 12.08 -5.70
C VAL A 87 -4.69 13.52 -5.98
N LEU A 88 -5.97 13.85 -5.82
CA LEU A 88 -6.49 15.19 -6.07
C LEU A 88 -5.82 16.23 -5.16
N PHE A 89 -5.92 16.07 -3.86
CA PHE A 89 -5.37 17.06 -2.93
C PHE A 89 -3.86 17.01 -2.83
N GLY A 90 -3.27 15.82 -2.93
CA GLY A 90 -1.83 15.63 -2.92
C GLY A 90 -1.15 16.27 -4.13
N SER A 91 -1.72 16.12 -5.34
CA SER A 91 -1.18 16.76 -6.54
C SER A 91 -1.33 18.28 -6.51
N MET A 92 -2.50 18.80 -6.07
CA MET A 92 -2.71 20.24 -5.93
C MET A 92 -1.72 20.87 -4.95
N ALA A 93 -1.57 20.27 -3.76
CA ALA A 93 -0.64 20.76 -2.74
C ALA A 93 0.83 20.58 -3.17
N GLY A 94 1.15 19.42 -3.75
CA GLY A 94 2.50 19.11 -4.24
C GLY A 94 2.94 20.06 -5.35
N TYR A 95 2.06 20.33 -6.32
CA TYR A 95 2.33 21.30 -7.39
C TYR A 95 2.54 22.71 -6.83
N ALA A 96 1.64 23.21 -5.99
CA ALA A 96 1.77 24.53 -5.39
C ALA A 96 3.06 24.69 -4.59
N LEU A 97 3.46 23.66 -3.84
CA LEU A 97 4.69 23.65 -3.06
C LEU A 97 5.96 23.48 -3.93
N ALA A 98 5.85 22.85 -5.10
CA ALA A 98 6.98 22.74 -6.05
C ALA A 98 7.30 24.10 -6.72
N ARG A 99 6.27 24.92 -6.96
CA ARG A 99 6.39 26.21 -7.66
C ARG A 99 6.57 27.41 -6.72
N THR A 100 6.37 27.20 -5.40
CA THR A 100 6.52 28.28 -4.42
C THR A 100 7.94 28.39 -3.88
N SER A 101 8.59 29.53 -4.13
CA SER A 101 9.92 29.87 -3.56
C SER A 101 9.83 30.59 -2.20
N SER A 102 8.62 30.77 -1.64
CA SER A 102 8.40 31.51 -0.40
C SER A 102 8.86 30.76 0.85
N LYS A 103 9.27 31.50 1.89
CA LYS A 103 9.60 30.92 3.20
C LYS A 103 8.43 30.15 3.82
N LEU A 104 7.20 30.56 3.52
CA LEU A 104 5.98 29.89 3.98
C LEU A 104 5.83 28.51 3.29
N GLY A 105 6.03 28.44 1.98
CA GLY A 105 6.00 27.18 1.24
C GLY A 105 7.00 26.17 1.78
N GLY A 106 8.23 26.60 2.06
CA GLY A 106 9.24 25.74 2.68
C GLY A 106 8.83 25.22 4.07
N ARG A 107 8.20 26.06 4.91
CA ARG A 107 7.70 25.63 6.23
C ARG A 107 6.51 24.66 6.13
N LEU A 108 5.59 24.90 5.21
CA LEU A 108 4.47 23.97 4.96
C LEU A 108 4.98 22.63 4.46
N PHE A 109 5.95 22.62 3.57
CA PHE A 109 6.55 21.37 3.12
C PHE A 109 7.22 20.60 4.26
N LEU A 110 7.98 21.28 5.13
CA LEU A 110 8.57 20.66 6.33
C LEU A 110 7.49 20.12 7.28
N PHE A 111 6.36 20.79 7.40
CA PHE A 111 5.22 20.29 8.18
C PHE A 111 4.69 18.95 7.62
N PHE A 112 4.53 18.82 6.30
CA PHE A 112 4.16 17.55 5.68
C PHE A 112 5.26 16.49 5.89
N LEU A 113 6.52 16.83 5.73
CA LEU A 113 7.63 15.88 5.99
C LEU A 113 7.65 15.38 7.44
N ALA A 114 7.35 16.25 8.40
CA ALA A 114 7.24 15.85 9.81
C ALA A 114 6.16 14.80 10.01
N GLY A 115 5.07 14.86 9.24
CA GLY A 115 4.01 13.85 9.26
C GLY A 115 4.46 12.45 8.86
N LEU A 116 5.50 12.32 8.02
CA LEU A 116 6.06 11.02 7.64
C LEU A 116 6.85 10.34 8.77
N VAL A 117 7.37 11.12 9.70
CA VAL A 117 8.20 10.61 10.80
C VAL A 117 7.35 10.10 11.97
N VAL A 118 6.12 10.60 12.10
CA VAL A 118 5.22 10.22 13.20
C VAL A 118 4.60 8.83 12.94
N PRO A 119 4.89 7.81 13.76
CA PRO A 119 4.28 6.50 13.61
C PRO A 119 2.76 6.57 13.77
N PHE A 120 2.03 6.00 12.80
CA PHE A 120 0.56 5.96 12.82
C PHE A 120 -0.01 5.40 14.13
N GLN A 121 0.64 4.35 14.67
CA GLN A 121 0.22 3.66 15.88
C GLN A 121 0.13 4.57 17.12
N MET A 122 0.95 5.61 17.19
CA MET A 122 0.94 6.57 18.31
C MET A 122 -0.33 7.43 18.30
N ASN A 123 -0.97 7.59 17.15
CA ASN A 123 -2.12 8.47 16.98
C ASN A 123 -3.48 7.76 17.09
N ILE A 124 -3.52 6.43 17.27
CA ILE A 124 -4.76 5.65 17.23
C ILE A 124 -5.81 6.18 18.25
N VAL A 125 -5.40 6.48 19.47
CA VAL A 125 -6.32 6.98 20.52
C VAL A 125 -6.87 8.36 20.17
N SER A 126 -6.02 9.24 19.63
CA SER A 126 -6.42 10.59 19.18
C SER A 126 -7.36 10.52 17.99
N LEU A 127 -7.07 9.66 17.00
CA LEU A 127 -7.92 9.41 15.85
C LEU A 127 -9.30 8.88 16.26
N TYR A 128 -9.35 7.92 17.18
CA TYR A 128 -10.62 7.43 17.72
C TYR A 128 -11.46 8.57 18.32
N LYS A 129 -10.84 9.44 19.13
CA LYS A 129 -11.55 10.60 19.72
C LYS A 129 -12.07 11.55 18.66
N ILE A 130 -11.29 11.84 17.62
CA ILE A 130 -11.68 12.72 16.52
C ILE A 130 -12.84 12.10 15.73
N VAL A 131 -12.73 10.85 15.32
CA VAL A 131 -13.78 10.14 14.58
C VAL A 131 -15.07 10.07 15.38
N LYS A 132 -14.99 9.84 16.71
CA LYS A 132 -16.13 9.83 17.60
C LYS A 132 -16.76 11.22 17.72
N ALA A 133 -15.96 12.28 17.86
CA ALA A 133 -16.44 13.67 17.95
C ALA A 133 -17.13 14.13 16.64
N LEU A 134 -16.67 13.63 15.51
CA LEU A 134 -17.29 13.88 14.19
C LEU A 134 -18.53 13.02 13.92
N HIS A 135 -18.94 12.16 14.85
CA HIS A 135 -20.06 11.21 14.68
C HIS A 135 -19.91 10.25 13.48
N LEU A 136 -18.66 9.94 13.08
CA LEU A 136 -18.35 9.07 11.95
C LEU A 136 -18.04 7.62 12.34
N MET A 137 -18.31 7.21 13.58
CA MET A 137 -18.05 5.83 14.03
C MET A 137 -18.84 4.83 13.17
N ASN A 138 -18.19 3.71 12.85
CA ASN A 138 -18.73 2.64 11.99
C ASN A 138 -19.18 3.10 10.59
N SER A 139 -18.57 4.16 10.06
CA SER A 139 -18.85 4.70 8.73
C SER A 139 -17.66 4.49 7.79
N PRO A 140 -17.87 4.13 6.50
CA PRO A 140 -16.82 4.12 5.49
C PRO A 140 -16.11 5.47 5.35
N PHE A 141 -16.82 6.56 5.58
CA PHE A 141 -16.27 7.92 5.51
C PHE A 141 -15.20 8.18 6.59
N ALA A 142 -15.32 7.56 7.77
CA ALA A 142 -14.28 7.64 8.79
C ALA A 142 -12.96 7.03 8.29
N VAL A 143 -13.05 5.87 7.64
CA VAL A 143 -11.87 5.17 7.09
C VAL A 143 -11.25 6.01 5.98
N ILE A 144 -12.06 6.52 5.05
CA ILE A 144 -11.60 7.39 3.96
C ILE A 144 -10.89 8.63 4.51
N LEU A 145 -11.48 9.31 5.50
CA LEU A 145 -10.90 10.51 6.09
C LEU A 145 -9.54 10.24 6.75
N VAL A 146 -9.46 9.16 7.51
CA VAL A 146 -8.22 8.74 8.17
C VAL A 146 -7.16 8.34 7.13
N ASP A 147 -7.55 7.59 6.13
CA ASP A 147 -6.66 7.11 5.05
C ASP A 147 -6.06 8.29 4.28
N VAL A 148 -6.91 9.25 3.91
CA VAL A 148 -6.48 10.50 3.24
C VAL A 148 -5.53 11.29 4.13
N ALA A 149 -5.87 11.50 5.40
CA ALA A 149 -5.05 12.28 6.32
C ALA A 149 -3.66 11.66 6.55
N VAL A 150 -3.60 10.34 6.72
CA VAL A 150 -2.35 9.61 6.98
C VAL A 150 -1.45 9.54 5.75
N ASN A 151 -2.02 9.40 4.56
CA ASN A 151 -1.24 9.27 3.32
C ASN A 151 -0.94 10.62 2.64
N MET A 152 -1.58 11.71 3.07
CA MET A 152 -1.37 13.04 2.50
C MET A 152 0.10 13.51 2.55
N PRO A 153 0.84 13.36 3.65
CA PRO A 153 2.25 13.74 3.70
C PRO A 153 3.11 13.08 2.62
N GLN A 154 2.92 11.78 2.41
CA GLN A 154 3.64 11.02 1.38
C GLN A 154 3.23 11.46 -0.03
N ALA A 155 1.94 11.66 -0.28
CA ALA A 155 1.44 12.11 -1.57
C ALA A 155 2.02 13.48 -1.93
N VAL A 156 1.95 14.46 -1.02
CA VAL A 156 2.50 15.81 -1.23
C VAL A 156 4.00 15.75 -1.50
N PHE A 157 4.73 14.94 -0.74
CA PHE A 157 6.17 14.74 -0.96
C PHE A 157 6.45 14.21 -2.37
N LEU A 158 5.79 13.13 -2.77
CA LEU A 158 6.01 12.50 -4.08
C LEU A 158 5.64 13.42 -5.24
N PHE A 159 4.48 14.06 -5.17
CA PHE A 159 4.05 14.99 -6.24
C PHE A 159 4.96 16.22 -6.33
N ARG A 160 5.36 16.78 -5.19
CA ARG A 160 6.28 17.93 -5.19
C ARG A 160 7.62 17.57 -5.84
N GLU A 161 8.23 16.46 -5.43
CA GLU A 161 9.51 16.03 -5.97
C GLU A 161 9.41 15.67 -7.46
N PHE A 162 8.32 15.03 -7.87
CA PHE A 162 8.06 14.73 -9.27
C PHE A 162 7.95 16.02 -10.12
N VAL A 163 7.13 16.96 -9.70
CA VAL A 163 6.96 18.25 -10.43
C VAL A 163 8.28 19.01 -10.48
N HIS A 164 8.99 19.10 -9.35
CA HIS A 164 10.26 19.85 -9.27
C HIS A 164 11.35 19.26 -10.17
N SER A 165 11.41 17.92 -10.29
CA SER A 165 12.50 17.24 -11.03
C SER A 165 12.16 16.95 -12.49
N THR A 166 10.89 16.86 -12.86
CA THR A 166 10.47 16.32 -14.16
C THR A 166 9.77 17.35 -15.04
N VAL A 167 9.13 18.38 -14.45
CA VAL A 167 8.41 19.40 -15.20
C VAL A 167 9.23 20.70 -15.22
N PRO A 168 9.89 21.03 -16.35
CA PRO A 168 10.63 22.29 -16.48
C PRO A 168 9.70 23.49 -16.37
N VAL A 169 10.18 24.57 -15.72
CA VAL A 169 9.39 25.81 -15.56
C VAL A 169 9.13 26.47 -16.90
N GLU A 170 10.03 26.30 -17.84
CA GLU A 170 9.96 26.85 -19.22
C GLU A 170 8.73 26.33 -19.99
N LEU A 171 8.21 25.16 -19.66
CA LEU A 171 6.98 24.66 -20.26
C LEU A 171 5.74 25.43 -19.77
N GLU A 172 5.74 25.85 -18.52
CA GLU A 172 4.67 26.66 -17.94
C GLU A 172 4.73 28.08 -18.46
N GLU A 173 5.93 28.68 -18.57
CA GLU A 173 6.13 29.99 -19.15
C GLU A 173 5.69 30.02 -20.64
N ALA A 174 5.96 28.96 -21.40
CA ALA A 174 5.49 28.85 -22.79
C ALA A 174 3.95 28.77 -22.85
N ALA A 175 3.30 28.00 -21.96
CA ALA A 175 1.86 27.90 -21.89
C ALA A 175 1.20 29.26 -21.52
N GLU A 176 1.81 30.03 -20.62
CA GLU A 176 1.35 31.39 -20.28
C GLU A 176 1.44 32.36 -21.49
N ILE A 177 2.50 32.24 -22.31
CA ILE A 177 2.64 33.04 -23.54
C ILE A 177 1.57 32.65 -24.57
N ASP A 178 1.21 31.37 -24.65
CA ASP A 178 0.18 30.86 -25.56
C ASP A 178 -1.26 31.14 -25.03
N GLY A 179 -1.40 31.68 -23.81
CA GLY A 179 -2.68 32.09 -23.22
C GLY A 179 -3.46 30.95 -22.54
N CYS A 180 -2.77 29.89 -22.10
CA CYS A 180 -3.34 28.74 -21.37
C CYS A 180 -3.37 28.97 -19.87
#